data_adb1c4ab9aa2ae5bc606bb3f977195ee
#
_entry.id   adb1c4ab9aa2ae5bc606bb3f977195ee
#
_cell.length_a   1.000
_cell.length_b   1.000
_cell.length_c   1.000
_cell.angle_alpha   90.00
_cell.angle_beta   90.00
_cell.angle_gamma   90.00
#
_symmetry.space_group_name_H-M   'P 1'
#
loop_
_entity.id
_entity.type
_entity.pdbx_description
1 polymer ?
#
loop_
_entity_poly.entity_id
_entity_poly.type
_entity_poly.pdbx_seq_one_letter_code
_entity_poly.pdbx_strand_id
1 'polypeptide(L)'
;PFSTGSLSLTETISYELKESEEHKLLFAKANREMANFCEKLQRLMTDGDFPSAPFIYRVCEGVPEDTIILMAKELNPSLIVMGSRGKTRKEIDLIGSVTAEVVDSGNFPVFAVPEGFTHTCMNEIKNIAFFTNFDQQDLISLDTFMRLFENYSFGIMFLHLTEKSDAWTEIKLAGIRDYCQSHYPGREIDYKIIGEENFLDNVEKLFH
;
A
#
# COMPACT_ATOMS: atom_id res chain seq x y z
N PRO A 1 -25.92 -4.29 -46.57
CA PRO A 1 -25.27 -5.56 -46.73
C PRO A 1 -23.92 -5.45 -46.03
N PHE A 2 -23.83 -6.07 -44.86
CA PHE A 2 -22.56 -6.17 -44.14
C PHE A 2 -21.78 -7.32 -44.77
N SER A 3 -20.61 -7.01 -45.36
CA SER A 3 -19.68 -8.02 -45.82
C SER A 3 -18.96 -8.58 -44.64
N THR A 4 -19.31 -9.77 -44.20
CA THR A 4 -18.51 -10.59 -43.28
C THR A 4 -17.31 -11.10 -44.09
N GLY A 5 -16.18 -10.38 -44.01
CA GLY A 5 -14.91 -10.91 -44.46
C GLY A 5 -14.46 -12.01 -43.52
N SER A 6 -14.59 -13.28 -43.96
CA SER A 6 -13.96 -14.42 -43.29
C SER A 6 -12.44 -14.32 -43.51
N LEU A 7 -11.69 -14.02 -42.46
CA LEU A 7 -10.22 -14.17 -42.44
C LEU A 7 -9.87 -15.61 -42.81
N SER A 8 -8.89 -15.81 -43.67
CA SER A 8 -8.43 -17.14 -44.04
C SER A 8 -7.70 -17.76 -42.85
N LEU A 9 -7.78 -19.10 -42.72
CA LEU A 9 -7.09 -19.87 -41.65
C LEU A 9 -5.60 -19.52 -41.57
N THR A 10 -4.96 -19.22 -42.69
CA THR A 10 -3.55 -18.83 -42.79
C THR A 10 -3.30 -17.45 -42.20
N GLU A 11 -4.22 -16.50 -42.36
CA GLU A 11 -4.12 -15.15 -41.77
C GLU A 11 -4.33 -15.20 -40.26
N THR A 12 -5.27 -16.01 -39.78
CA THR A 12 -5.52 -16.21 -38.35
C THR A 12 -4.28 -16.84 -37.67
N ILE A 13 -3.70 -17.90 -38.26
CA ILE A 13 -2.50 -18.55 -37.73
C ILE A 13 -1.29 -17.61 -37.74
N SER A 14 -1.11 -16.79 -38.78
CA SER A 14 -0.01 -15.83 -38.84
C SER A 14 -0.19 -14.68 -37.85
N TYR A 15 -1.42 -14.29 -37.50
CA TYR A 15 -1.73 -13.30 -36.49
C TYR A 15 -1.43 -13.84 -35.08
N GLU A 16 -1.89 -15.03 -34.77
CA GLU A 16 -1.59 -15.70 -33.49
C GLU A 16 -0.09 -15.96 -33.29
N LEU A 17 0.65 -16.33 -34.33
CA LEU A 17 2.10 -16.50 -34.26
C LEU A 17 2.85 -15.19 -34.03
N LYS A 18 2.42 -14.09 -34.66
CA LYS A 18 3.01 -12.77 -34.42
C LYS A 18 2.73 -12.25 -33.01
N GLU A 19 1.51 -12.40 -32.53
CA GLU A 19 1.12 -12.03 -31.19
C GLU A 19 1.92 -12.83 -30.15
N SER A 20 2.12 -14.12 -30.37
CA SER A 20 2.97 -14.99 -29.54
C SER A 20 4.44 -14.56 -29.51
N GLU A 21 5.02 -14.09 -30.60
CA GLU A 21 6.41 -13.63 -30.65
C GLU A 21 6.58 -12.24 -29.99
N GLU A 22 5.68 -11.31 -30.22
CA GLU A 22 5.67 -10.00 -29.56
C GLU A 22 5.53 -10.17 -28.04
N HIS A 23 4.65 -11.05 -27.60
CA HIS A 23 4.44 -11.35 -26.21
C HIS A 23 5.69 -11.93 -25.54
N LYS A 24 6.37 -12.91 -26.18
CA LYS A 24 7.65 -13.45 -25.70
C LYS A 24 8.72 -12.36 -25.60
N LEU A 25 8.75 -11.43 -26.53
CA LEU A 25 9.71 -10.34 -26.54
C LEU A 25 9.45 -9.36 -25.38
N LEU A 26 8.19 -9.00 -25.11
CA LEU A 26 7.80 -8.16 -24.00
C LEU A 26 8.14 -8.81 -22.65
N PHE A 27 7.84 -10.10 -22.51
CA PHE A 27 8.16 -10.85 -21.29
C PHE A 27 9.67 -10.94 -21.06
N ALA A 28 10.44 -11.22 -22.12
CA ALA A 28 11.89 -11.24 -22.03
C ALA A 28 12.48 -9.87 -21.66
N LYS A 29 11.91 -8.79 -22.18
CA LYS A 29 12.28 -7.42 -21.82
C LYS A 29 11.99 -7.14 -20.35
N ALA A 30 10.79 -7.46 -19.87
CA ALA A 30 10.40 -7.26 -18.47
C ALA A 30 11.30 -8.04 -17.50
N ASN A 31 11.64 -9.31 -17.83
CA ASN A 31 12.57 -10.09 -17.04
C ASN A 31 13.98 -9.47 -16.98
N ARG A 32 14.48 -8.92 -18.10
CA ARG A 32 15.77 -8.24 -18.14
C ARG A 32 15.77 -6.97 -17.28
N GLU A 33 14.71 -6.17 -17.36
CA GLU A 33 14.56 -4.96 -16.55
C GLU A 33 14.50 -5.30 -15.05
N MET A 34 13.79 -6.36 -14.70
CA MET A 34 13.71 -6.84 -13.32
C MET A 34 15.07 -7.37 -12.83
N ALA A 35 15.79 -8.13 -13.63
CA ALA A 35 17.13 -8.61 -13.29
C ALA A 35 18.09 -7.44 -13.02
N ASN A 36 18.10 -6.42 -13.88
CA ASN A 36 18.92 -5.22 -13.69
C ASN A 36 18.53 -4.47 -12.41
N PHE A 37 17.25 -4.40 -12.09
CA PHE A 37 16.79 -3.81 -10.84
C PHE A 37 17.28 -4.59 -9.61
N CYS A 38 17.20 -5.92 -9.66
CA CYS A 38 17.70 -6.79 -8.58
C CYS A 38 19.21 -6.67 -8.39
N GLU A 39 19.98 -6.59 -9.47
CA GLU A 39 21.44 -6.34 -9.38
C GLU A 39 21.74 -4.99 -8.70
N LYS A 40 20.96 -3.95 -9.02
CA LYS A 40 21.11 -2.64 -8.36
C LYS A 40 20.82 -2.73 -6.86
N LEU A 41 19.73 -3.40 -6.47
CA LEU A 41 19.41 -3.63 -5.05
C LEU A 41 20.52 -4.38 -4.33
N GLN A 42 21.06 -5.43 -4.97
CA GLN A 42 22.11 -6.23 -4.38
C GLN A 42 23.41 -5.42 -4.16
N ARG A 43 23.75 -4.51 -5.06
CA ARG A 43 24.86 -3.57 -4.87
C ARG A 43 24.64 -2.65 -3.69
N LEU A 44 23.45 -2.01 -3.58
CA LEU A 44 23.11 -1.13 -2.45
C LEU A 44 23.19 -1.86 -1.10
N MET A 45 22.78 -3.14 -1.05
CA MET A 45 22.94 -3.97 0.15
C MET A 45 24.40 -4.31 0.44
N THR A 46 25.21 -4.56 -0.61
CA THR A 46 26.62 -4.88 -0.46
C THR A 46 27.45 -3.66 -0.03
N ASP A 47 27.11 -2.49 -0.54
CA ASP A 47 27.76 -1.22 -0.21
C ASP A 47 27.36 -0.69 1.18
N GLY A 48 26.38 -1.32 1.83
CA GLY A 48 25.93 -1.00 3.18
C GLY A 48 24.88 0.11 3.26
N ASP A 49 24.37 0.57 2.13
CA ASP A 49 23.32 1.58 2.07
C ASP A 49 21.97 1.04 2.59
N PHE A 50 21.76 -0.29 2.46
CA PHE A 50 20.57 -0.98 2.94
C PHE A 50 20.93 -2.24 3.74
N PRO A 51 20.10 -2.64 4.71
CA PRO A 51 20.24 -3.90 5.40
C PRO A 51 20.22 -5.08 4.41
N SER A 52 21.12 -6.04 4.60
CA SER A 52 21.12 -7.25 3.78
C SER A 52 19.90 -8.11 4.10
N ALA A 53 19.09 -8.42 3.09
CA ALA A 53 17.92 -9.28 3.18
C ALA A 53 17.85 -10.22 1.98
N PRO A 54 17.48 -11.49 2.16
CA PRO A 54 17.19 -12.36 1.03
C PRO A 54 15.95 -11.86 0.29
N PHE A 55 16.01 -11.85 -1.03
CA PHE A 55 14.85 -11.50 -1.85
C PHE A 55 14.73 -12.43 -3.06
N ILE A 56 13.53 -12.61 -3.53
CA ILE A 56 13.19 -13.27 -4.80
C ILE A 56 12.42 -12.29 -5.66
N TYR A 57 12.45 -12.48 -6.97
CA TYR A 57 11.63 -11.70 -7.89
C TYR A 57 10.82 -12.59 -8.82
N ARG A 58 9.68 -12.10 -9.26
CA ARG A 58 8.83 -12.75 -10.25
C ARG A 58 8.33 -11.70 -11.24
N VAL A 59 8.26 -12.05 -12.51
CA VAL A 59 7.54 -11.31 -13.54
C VAL A 59 6.30 -12.12 -13.86
N CYS A 60 5.14 -11.51 -13.69
CA CYS A 60 3.85 -12.16 -13.87
C CYS A 60 3.06 -11.48 -14.97
N GLU A 61 2.20 -12.21 -15.62
CA GLU A 61 1.22 -11.74 -16.60
C GLU A 61 -0.15 -11.68 -15.96
N GLY A 62 -0.98 -10.74 -16.42
CA GLY A 62 -2.36 -10.62 -15.98
C GLY A 62 -2.72 -9.21 -15.53
N VAL A 63 -3.89 -9.09 -14.96
CA VAL A 63 -4.37 -7.88 -14.34
C VAL A 63 -3.55 -7.65 -13.06
N PRO A 64 -2.90 -6.48 -12.89
CA PRO A 64 -1.93 -6.29 -11.81
C PRO A 64 -2.49 -6.52 -10.42
N GLU A 65 -3.65 -5.95 -10.09
CA GLU A 65 -4.32 -6.08 -8.80
C GLU A 65 -4.68 -7.53 -8.47
N ASP A 66 -5.28 -8.26 -9.42
CA ASP A 66 -5.63 -9.67 -9.26
C ASP A 66 -4.39 -10.53 -9.01
N THR A 67 -3.33 -10.26 -9.79
CA THR A 67 -2.06 -10.98 -9.68
C THR A 67 -1.38 -10.74 -8.33
N ILE A 68 -1.38 -9.49 -7.84
CA ILE A 68 -0.83 -9.14 -6.52
C ILE A 68 -1.60 -9.87 -5.42
N ILE A 69 -2.94 -9.84 -5.47
CA ILE A 69 -3.81 -10.48 -4.48
C ILE A 69 -3.60 -12.01 -4.49
N LEU A 70 -3.52 -12.63 -5.67
CA LEU A 70 -3.26 -14.07 -5.79
C LEU A 70 -1.89 -14.45 -5.22
N MET A 71 -0.84 -13.70 -5.55
CA MET A 71 0.50 -13.90 -4.99
C MET A 71 0.53 -13.70 -3.48
N ALA A 72 -0.16 -12.69 -2.98
CA ALA A 72 -0.25 -12.45 -1.54
C ALA A 72 -0.94 -13.61 -0.81
N LYS A 73 -1.99 -14.19 -1.38
CA LYS A 73 -2.63 -15.42 -0.84
C LYS A 73 -1.70 -16.62 -0.83
N GLU A 74 -0.85 -16.77 -1.87
CA GLU A 74 0.15 -17.85 -1.94
C GLU A 74 1.27 -17.64 -0.92
N LEU A 75 1.80 -16.43 -0.81
CA LEU A 75 2.99 -16.12 -0.01
C LEU A 75 2.67 -15.78 1.45
N ASN A 76 1.41 -15.43 1.74
CA ASN A 76 0.94 -14.96 3.06
C ASN A 76 1.88 -13.91 3.70
N PRO A 77 2.14 -12.77 3.02
CA PRO A 77 3.08 -11.78 3.50
C PRO A 77 2.54 -11.06 4.75
N SER A 78 3.44 -10.60 5.60
CA SER A 78 3.07 -9.73 6.72
C SER A 78 2.67 -8.32 6.27
N LEU A 79 3.17 -7.88 5.11
CA LEU A 79 2.94 -6.55 4.58
C LEU A 79 3.13 -6.55 3.07
N ILE A 80 2.25 -5.87 2.35
CA ILE A 80 2.42 -5.52 0.94
C ILE A 80 2.93 -4.08 0.87
N VAL A 81 4.06 -3.84 0.19
CA VAL A 81 4.60 -2.49 -0.03
C VAL A 81 4.46 -2.16 -1.50
N MET A 82 3.84 -1.04 -1.81
CA MET A 82 3.65 -0.60 -3.20
C MET A 82 3.66 0.92 -3.32
N GLY A 83 3.97 1.43 -4.51
CA GLY A 83 3.85 2.86 -4.78
C GLY A 83 2.38 3.28 -4.74
N SER A 84 2.09 4.46 -4.19
CA SER A 84 0.71 4.98 -4.17
C SER A 84 0.18 5.29 -5.57
N ARG A 85 1.04 5.55 -6.55
CA ARG A 85 0.68 5.85 -7.95
C ARG A 85 1.52 5.06 -8.93
N GLY A 86 0.92 4.71 -10.08
CA GLY A 86 1.61 4.14 -11.22
C GLY A 86 2.13 5.23 -12.19
N LYS A 87 2.67 4.79 -13.33
CA LYS A 87 3.20 5.67 -14.38
C LYS A 87 2.13 6.51 -15.10
N THR A 88 0.87 6.14 -15.02
CA THR A 88 -0.25 6.83 -15.67
C THR A 88 -0.80 7.87 -14.71
N ARG A 89 -0.36 9.11 -14.84
CA ARG A 89 -0.79 10.23 -14.01
C ARG A 89 -2.17 10.72 -14.43
N LYS A 90 -3.16 10.61 -13.55
CA LYS A 90 -4.27 11.56 -13.51
C LYS A 90 -4.04 12.44 -12.29
N GLU A 91 -3.92 13.74 -12.50
CA GLU A 91 -3.52 14.72 -11.46
C GLU A 91 -4.47 14.78 -10.25
N ILE A 92 -5.66 14.17 -10.37
CA ILE A 92 -6.75 14.24 -9.38
C ILE A 92 -6.70 13.06 -8.38
N ASP A 93 -6.10 11.93 -8.75
CA ASP A 93 -6.14 10.73 -7.91
C ASP A 93 -4.96 10.72 -6.92
N LEU A 94 -5.24 10.78 -5.63
CA LEU A 94 -4.24 10.67 -4.55
C LEU A 94 -3.61 9.28 -4.50
N ILE A 95 -4.34 8.25 -4.91
CA ILE A 95 -3.91 6.86 -4.94
C ILE A 95 -4.24 6.25 -6.32
N GLY A 96 -3.36 5.43 -6.89
CA GLY A 96 -3.60 4.76 -8.16
C GLY A 96 -4.62 3.62 -8.03
N SER A 97 -5.32 3.30 -9.12
CA SER A 97 -6.38 2.27 -9.14
C SER A 97 -5.89 0.92 -8.62
N VAL A 98 -4.74 0.43 -9.07
CA VAL A 98 -4.16 -0.84 -8.62
C VAL A 98 -3.94 -0.85 -7.10
N THR A 99 -3.40 0.24 -6.55
CA THR A 99 -3.17 0.32 -5.10
C THR A 99 -4.48 0.40 -4.34
N ALA A 100 -5.46 1.17 -4.85
CA ALA A 100 -6.79 1.26 -4.26
C ALA A 100 -7.47 -0.12 -4.21
N GLU A 101 -7.47 -0.88 -5.30
CA GLU A 101 -8.09 -2.19 -5.37
C GLU A 101 -7.40 -3.23 -4.47
N VAL A 102 -6.07 -3.17 -4.35
CA VAL A 102 -5.34 -4.05 -3.42
C VAL A 102 -5.69 -3.71 -1.96
N VAL A 103 -5.79 -2.42 -1.61
CA VAL A 103 -6.24 -1.96 -0.28
C VAL A 103 -7.68 -2.39 0.00
N ASP A 104 -8.58 -2.17 -0.94
CA ASP A 104 -10.01 -2.50 -0.81
C ASP A 104 -10.26 -4.01 -0.69
N SER A 105 -9.32 -4.84 -1.17
CA SER A 105 -9.40 -6.29 -0.97
C SER A 105 -9.42 -6.69 0.51
N GLY A 106 -8.87 -5.85 1.40
CA GLY A 106 -8.91 -6.00 2.85
C GLY A 106 -8.22 -7.24 3.43
N ASN A 107 -7.50 -8.02 2.61
CA ASN A 107 -6.94 -9.30 3.03
C ASN A 107 -5.56 -9.20 3.70
N PHE A 108 -4.82 -8.14 3.39
CA PHE A 108 -3.43 -7.95 3.85
C PHE A 108 -3.18 -6.49 4.18
N PRO A 109 -2.32 -6.18 5.16
CA PRO A 109 -1.84 -4.82 5.37
C PRO A 109 -1.10 -4.30 4.12
N VAL A 110 -1.40 -3.07 3.71
CA VAL A 110 -0.75 -2.42 2.56
C VAL A 110 -0.06 -1.14 3.02
N PHE A 111 1.21 -1.00 2.68
CA PHE A 111 1.99 0.21 2.87
C PHE A 111 2.17 0.92 1.53
N ALA A 112 1.38 1.94 1.31
CA ALA A 112 1.42 2.75 0.09
C ALA A 112 2.46 3.88 0.22
N VAL A 113 3.49 3.84 -0.61
CA VAL A 113 4.57 4.83 -0.60
C VAL A 113 4.24 5.92 -1.62
N PRO A 114 4.09 7.19 -1.21
CA PRO A 114 3.78 8.28 -2.13
C PRO A 114 4.97 8.62 -3.04
N GLU A 115 4.66 9.17 -4.23
CA GLU A 115 5.68 9.70 -5.13
C GLU A 115 6.38 10.88 -4.45
N GLY A 116 7.72 10.92 -4.56
CA GLY A 116 8.51 12.00 -3.94
C GLY A 116 8.77 11.81 -2.44
N PHE A 117 8.43 10.65 -1.88
CA PHE A 117 8.82 10.32 -0.51
C PHE A 117 10.34 10.34 -0.39
N THR A 118 10.86 11.26 0.42
CA THR A 118 12.30 11.55 0.52
C THR A 118 12.93 11.08 1.83
N HIS A 119 12.13 10.59 2.77
CA HIS A 119 12.67 10.07 4.02
C HIS A 119 13.47 8.80 3.78
N THR A 120 14.68 8.79 4.26
CA THR A 120 15.60 7.68 4.11
C THR A 120 15.49 6.66 5.23
N CYS A 121 14.85 7.03 6.35
CA CYS A 121 14.77 6.20 7.53
C CYS A 121 13.42 6.32 8.23
N MET A 122 12.82 5.18 8.59
CA MET A 122 11.58 5.14 9.39
C MET A 122 11.73 5.78 10.78
N ASN A 123 12.95 5.86 11.30
CA ASN A 123 13.25 6.53 12.59
C ASN A 123 13.04 8.05 12.56
N GLU A 124 12.95 8.66 11.37
CA GLU A 124 12.65 10.07 11.21
C GLU A 124 11.17 10.38 11.41
N ILE A 125 10.31 9.36 11.33
CA ILE A 125 8.87 9.49 11.56
C ILE A 125 8.64 9.60 13.07
N LYS A 126 8.20 10.77 13.51
CA LYS A 126 7.93 11.03 14.93
C LYS A 126 6.52 10.65 15.34
N ASN A 127 5.56 10.89 14.47
CA ASN A 127 4.14 10.67 14.73
C ASN A 127 3.45 10.02 13.55
N ILE A 128 2.47 9.18 13.83
CA ILE A 128 1.55 8.63 12.83
C ILE A 128 0.12 9.09 13.14
N ALA A 129 -0.66 9.29 12.10
CA ALA A 129 -2.10 9.50 12.22
C ALA A 129 -2.82 8.18 12.02
N PHE A 130 -3.63 7.80 13.00
CA PHE A 130 -4.47 6.62 12.93
C PHE A 130 -5.94 7.03 12.83
N PHE A 131 -6.53 6.85 11.65
CA PHE A 131 -7.95 7.11 11.42
C PHE A 131 -8.78 5.99 12.01
N THR A 132 -9.81 6.33 12.77
CA THR A 132 -10.60 5.34 13.52
C THR A 132 -12.06 5.74 13.65
N ASN A 133 -12.95 4.76 13.57
CA ASN A 133 -14.35 4.86 13.98
C ASN A 133 -14.57 4.30 15.39
N PHE A 134 -13.49 3.97 16.08
CA PHE A 134 -13.52 3.32 17.39
C PHE A 134 -14.22 1.96 17.37
N ASP A 135 -14.02 1.19 16.30
CA ASP A 135 -14.54 -0.16 16.17
C ASP A 135 -13.51 -1.21 16.62
N GLN A 136 -13.99 -2.42 16.90
CA GLN A 136 -13.11 -3.53 17.28
C GLN A 136 -12.07 -3.83 16.19
N GLN A 137 -12.42 -3.67 14.92
CA GLN A 137 -11.51 -3.90 13.81
C GLN A 137 -10.34 -2.91 13.80
N ASP A 138 -10.57 -1.68 14.26
CA ASP A 138 -9.51 -0.67 14.37
C ASP A 138 -8.46 -1.07 15.39
N LEU A 139 -8.86 -1.68 16.52
CA LEU A 139 -7.91 -2.20 17.52
C LEU A 139 -7.06 -3.35 16.96
N ILE A 140 -7.67 -4.26 16.18
CA ILE A 140 -6.95 -5.36 15.51
C ILE A 140 -5.94 -4.78 14.51
N SER A 141 -6.34 -3.76 13.78
CA SER A 141 -5.46 -3.06 12.81
C SER A 141 -4.31 -2.33 13.52
N LEU A 142 -4.61 -1.69 14.66
CA LEU A 142 -3.60 -1.05 15.50
C LEU A 142 -2.58 -2.07 16.02
N ASP A 143 -3.03 -3.19 16.59
CA ASP A 143 -2.14 -4.24 17.11
C ASP A 143 -1.27 -4.84 16.00
N THR A 144 -1.84 -5.02 14.82
CA THR A 144 -1.10 -5.50 13.65
C THR A 144 -0.03 -4.49 13.24
N PHE A 145 -0.38 -3.21 13.18
CA PHE A 145 0.55 -2.12 12.87
C PHE A 145 1.68 -2.05 13.92
N MET A 146 1.32 -2.05 15.21
CA MET A 146 2.29 -1.96 16.30
C MET A 146 3.27 -3.13 16.31
N ARG A 147 2.82 -4.33 15.95
CA ARG A 147 3.68 -5.51 15.81
C ARG A 147 4.61 -5.43 14.61
N LEU A 148 4.11 -4.94 13.45
CA LEU A 148 4.94 -4.75 12.25
C LEU A 148 6.05 -3.73 12.46
N PHE A 149 5.79 -2.71 13.28
CA PHE A 149 6.70 -1.59 13.53
C PHE A 149 7.19 -1.52 14.98
N GLU A 150 7.28 -2.65 15.68
CA GLU A 150 7.64 -2.72 17.10
C GLU A 150 9.00 -2.11 17.43
N ASN A 151 9.94 -2.19 16.47
CA ASN A 151 11.30 -1.66 16.61
C ASN A 151 11.41 -0.15 16.40
N TYR A 152 10.31 0.52 16.06
CA TYR A 152 10.29 1.97 15.79
C TYR A 152 9.58 2.71 16.92
N SER A 153 10.11 3.89 17.24
CA SER A 153 9.54 4.76 18.28
C SER A 153 8.86 5.96 17.63
N PHE A 154 7.54 5.98 17.63
CA PHE A 154 6.72 7.09 17.18
C PHE A 154 5.52 7.29 18.10
N GLY A 155 5.00 8.50 18.14
CA GLY A 155 3.71 8.84 18.76
C GLY A 155 2.55 8.42 17.83
N ILE A 156 1.38 8.21 18.40
CA ILE A 156 0.16 7.88 17.68
C ILE A 156 -0.87 8.96 17.94
N MET A 157 -1.38 9.58 16.88
CA MET A 157 -2.51 10.50 16.95
C MET A 157 -3.75 9.82 16.36
N PHE A 158 -4.69 9.47 17.23
CA PHE A 158 -5.98 8.96 16.78
C PHE A 158 -6.85 10.09 16.23
N LEU A 159 -7.32 9.92 15.02
CA LEU A 159 -8.19 10.85 14.31
C LEU A 159 -9.56 10.22 14.10
N HIS A 160 -10.58 10.80 14.70
CA HIS A 160 -11.97 10.39 14.51
C HIS A 160 -12.74 11.47 13.76
N LEU A 161 -13.36 11.07 12.66
CA LEU A 161 -14.19 11.94 11.83
C LEU A 161 -15.63 11.88 12.31
N THR A 162 -16.14 12.98 12.82
CA THR A 162 -17.56 13.11 13.17
C THR A 162 -17.97 14.57 13.22
N GLU A 163 -19.19 14.86 12.81
CA GLU A 163 -19.74 16.21 12.94
C GLU A 163 -20.11 16.56 14.39
N LYS A 164 -20.43 15.56 15.20
CA LYS A 164 -20.84 15.75 16.60
C LYS A 164 -20.29 14.65 17.48
N SER A 165 -19.54 15.05 18.49
CA SER A 165 -19.21 14.12 19.59
C SER A 165 -20.45 13.86 20.42
N ASP A 166 -20.76 12.61 20.65
CA ASP A 166 -21.84 12.14 21.54
C ASP A 166 -21.28 11.35 22.72
N ALA A 167 -22.15 10.98 23.65
CA ALA A 167 -21.76 10.22 24.85
C ALA A 167 -21.12 8.86 24.49
N TRP A 168 -21.49 8.24 23.37
CA TRP A 168 -20.87 6.99 22.92
C TRP A 168 -19.45 7.19 22.42
N THR A 169 -19.20 8.26 21.71
CA THR A 169 -17.87 8.67 21.26
C THR A 169 -16.93 8.84 22.45
N GLU A 170 -17.37 9.50 23.51
CA GLU A 170 -16.58 9.68 24.75
C GLU A 170 -16.32 8.35 25.49
N ILE A 171 -17.29 7.45 25.54
CA ILE A 171 -17.12 6.13 26.15
C ILE A 171 -16.11 5.29 25.36
N LYS A 172 -16.23 5.25 24.03
CA LYS A 172 -15.30 4.53 23.15
C LYS A 172 -13.88 5.11 23.26
N LEU A 173 -13.76 6.43 23.29
CA LEU A 173 -12.48 7.11 23.48
C LEU A 173 -11.81 6.77 24.80
N ALA A 174 -12.56 6.74 25.89
CA ALA A 174 -12.04 6.32 27.19
C ALA A 174 -11.55 4.87 27.15
N GLY A 175 -12.32 3.97 26.55
CA GLY A 175 -11.92 2.57 26.38
C GLY A 175 -10.64 2.39 25.56
N ILE A 176 -10.45 3.16 24.48
CA ILE A 176 -9.22 3.12 23.68
C ILE A 176 -8.04 3.67 24.46
N ARG A 177 -8.22 4.74 25.24
CA ARG A 177 -7.18 5.26 26.13
C ARG A 177 -6.68 4.19 27.11
N ASP A 178 -7.60 3.54 27.80
CA ASP A 178 -7.27 2.44 28.73
C ASP A 178 -6.56 1.29 28.03
N TYR A 179 -7.06 0.90 26.86
CA TYR A 179 -6.43 -0.14 26.04
C TYR A 179 -4.99 0.22 25.69
N CYS A 180 -4.78 1.40 25.13
CA CYS A 180 -3.46 1.85 24.71
C CYS A 180 -2.48 2.00 25.89
N GLN A 181 -2.94 2.52 27.02
CA GLN A 181 -2.11 2.64 28.22
C GLN A 181 -1.65 1.27 28.75
N SER A 182 -2.53 0.27 28.64
CA SER A 182 -2.24 -1.08 29.11
C SER A 182 -1.34 -1.88 28.16
N HIS A 183 -1.54 -1.72 26.84
CA HIS A 183 -0.85 -2.52 25.82
C HIS A 183 0.40 -1.85 25.25
N TYR A 184 0.46 -0.51 25.26
CA TYR A 184 1.57 0.27 24.71
C TYR A 184 2.13 1.28 25.73
N PRO A 185 2.54 0.83 26.91
CA PRO A 185 3.04 1.73 27.95
C PRO A 185 4.28 2.51 27.45
N GLY A 186 4.30 3.82 27.70
CA GLY A 186 5.40 4.69 27.31
C GLY A 186 5.35 5.23 25.88
N ARG A 187 4.31 4.93 25.11
CA ARG A 187 4.03 5.59 23.83
C ARG A 187 3.28 6.90 24.05
N GLU A 188 3.65 7.94 23.32
CA GLU A 188 2.89 9.18 23.25
C GLU A 188 1.64 8.94 22.40
N ILE A 189 0.46 9.17 22.99
CA ILE A 189 -0.83 8.88 22.37
C ILE A 189 -1.74 10.08 22.55
N ASP A 190 -2.12 10.69 21.42
CA ASP A 190 -3.03 11.80 21.33
C ASP A 190 -4.33 11.41 20.62
N TYR A 191 -5.39 12.18 20.87
CA TYR A 191 -6.72 11.93 20.31
C TYR A 191 -7.30 13.22 19.80
N LYS A 192 -7.80 13.21 18.56
CA LYS A 192 -8.44 14.39 17.97
C LYS A 192 -9.70 14.00 17.22
N ILE A 193 -10.77 14.73 17.51
CA ILE A 193 -12.02 14.67 16.77
C ILE A 193 -11.96 15.77 15.71
N ILE A 194 -12.26 15.40 14.46
CA ILE A 194 -12.22 16.28 13.30
C ILE A 194 -13.60 16.31 12.67
N GLY A 195 -14.15 17.50 12.43
CA GLY A 195 -15.37 17.66 11.65
C GLY A 195 -15.13 17.34 10.16
N GLU A 196 -16.17 16.89 9.47
CA GLU A 196 -16.08 16.58 8.04
C GLU A 196 -15.81 17.83 7.18
N GLU A 197 -16.28 18.98 7.64
CA GLU A 197 -16.00 20.26 6.99
C GLU A 197 -14.51 20.59 7.04
N ASN A 198 -13.90 20.81 5.86
CA ASN A 198 -12.48 21.14 5.70
C ASN A 198 -11.51 20.06 6.23
N PHE A 199 -11.87 18.79 6.05
CA PHE A 199 -11.07 17.65 6.50
C PHE A 199 -9.59 17.76 6.08
N LEU A 200 -9.31 18.00 4.79
CA LEU A 200 -7.93 18.08 4.26
C LEU A 200 -7.15 19.23 4.93
N ASP A 201 -7.75 20.42 5.04
CA ASP A 201 -7.12 21.58 5.69
C ASP A 201 -6.86 21.31 7.18
N ASN A 202 -7.74 20.58 7.84
CA ASN A 202 -7.58 20.24 9.25
C ASN A 202 -6.48 19.17 9.44
N VAL A 203 -6.37 18.22 8.54
CA VAL A 203 -5.30 17.21 8.55
C VAL A 203 -3.95 17.85 8.24
N GLU A 204 -3.86 18.70 7.23
CA GLU A 204 -2.61 19.42 6.90
C GLU A 204 -2.08 20.26 8.08
N LYS A 205 -2.96 20.96 8.81
CA LYS A 205 -2.58 21.74 10.00
C LYS A 205 -2.07 20.88 11.17
N LEU A 206 -2.30 19.58 11.16
CA LEU A 206 -1.81 18.68 12.21
C LEU A 206 -0.36 18.25 12.00
N PHE A 207 0.15 18.36 10.78
CA PHE A 207 1.47 17.86 10.39
C PHE A 207 2.46 18.97 10.04
N HIS A 208 2.02 20.24 10.14
CA HIS A 208 2.85 21.45 10.04
C HIS A 208 2.98 22.15 11.39
#